data_4a3e6e5fddfba9b295d94779a82baee8
#
_entry.id   4a3e6e5fddfba9b295d94779a82baee8
#
_cell.length_a   1.000
_cell.length_b   1.000
_cell.length_c   1.000
_cell.angle_alpha   90.00
_cell.angle_beta   90.00
_cell.angle_gamma   90.00
#
_symmetry.space_group_name_H-M   'P 1'
#
loop_
_entity.id
_entity.type
_entity.pdbx_description
1 polymer ?
#
loop_
_entity_poly.entity_id
_entity_poly.type
_entity_poly.pdbx_seq_one_letter_code
_entity_poly.pdbx_strand_id
1 'polypeptide(L)'
;GPLRSGLKSYATSRENCMSSNTASPAISRSYAGVYSLMALGFRAHAPIYLIVALYFVAGLFILRFSVASFFTNVGITLAMGIPLMLMSVIPMRLVYIASIVGDRSPTRTAIVDFWNLVRDSRRIALGVPALLALLPFMTLFGLYKSSVPSFNGFAWDATFAAWDKALHFGYHPYELLQPLLGYPVITFTINLSYKLWLFAMWMVWYGWAFSTRTSVERTRFLLSFMLTWVVGGTALAIG
;
A
#
# COMPACT_ATOMS: atom_id res chain seq x y z
N GLY A 1 23.59 -45.28 54.46
CA GLY A 1 22.56 -45.28 53.47
C GLY A 1 22.69 -44.13 52.47
N PRO A 2 22.52 -44.34 51.20
CA PRO A 2 22.84 -43.40 50.11
C PRO A 2 21.77 -42.31 49.80
N LEU A 3 20.86 -42.02 50.72
CA LEU A 3 19.73 -41.10 50.50
C LEU A 3 19.96 -39.67 51.00
N ARG A 4 21.09 -39.36 51.67
CA ARG A 4 21.38 -38.00 52.18
C ARG A 4 22.26 -37.13 51.27
N SER A 5 22.88 -37.69 50.24
CA SER A 5 23.74 -36.94 49.31
C SER A 5 22.99 -36.25 48.17
N GLY A 6 21.80 -36.74 47.81
CA GLY A 6 21.00 -36.21 46.70
C GLY A 6 20.26 -34.91 47.01
N LEU A 7 19.92 -34.63 48.27
CA LEU A 7 19.15 -33.45 48.67
C LEU A 7 20.00 -32.17 48.80
N LYS A 8 21.32 -32.29 49.04
CA LYS A 8 22.22 -31.14 49.08
C LYS A 8 22.59 -30.63 47.68
N SER A 9 22.57 -31.46 46.66
CA SER A 9 22.84 -31.05 45.27
C SER A 9 21.71 -30.25 44.65
N TYR A 10 20.45 -30.50 45.08
CA TYR A 10 19.27 -29.78 44.58
C TYR A 10 19.11 -28.39 45.18
N ALA A 11 19.55 -28.12 46.38
CA ALA A 11 19.47 -26.83 47.05
C ALA A 11 20.48 -25.82 46.47
N THR A 12 21.71 -26.25 46.17
CA THR A 12 22.76 -25.38 45.59
C THR A 12 22.50 -25.01 44.13
N SER A 13 21.71 -25.82 43.39
CA SER A 13 21.32 -25.54 42.01
C SER A 13 20.23 -24.48 41.90
N ARG A 14 19.43 -24.26 42.96
CA ARG A 14 18.36 -23.25 42.98
C ARG A 14 18.83 -21.86 43.38
N GLU A 15 19.85 -21.73 44.20
CA GLU A 15 20.40 -20.45 44.63
C GLU A 15 21.24 -19.77 43.51
N ASN A 16 21.87 -20.54 42.62
CA ASN A 16 22.58 -19.98 41.46
C ASN A 16 21.68 -19.54 40.31
N CYS A 17 20.38 -19.82 40.36
CA CYS A 17 19.42 -19.40 39.35
C CYS A 17 18.70 -18.06 39.66
N MET A 18 18.92 -17.50 40.86
CA MET A 18 18.21 -16.27 41.34
C MET A 18 19.07 -14.99 41.37
N SER A 19 20.30 -15.01 40.92
CA SER A 19 21.20 -13.83 41.00
C SER A 19 21.79 -13.34 39.68
N SER A 20 21.15 -13.62 38.55
CA SER A 20 21.52 -12.98 37.29
C SER A 20 20.34 -12.19 36.72
N ASN A 21 20.09 -11.04 37.34
CA ASN A 21 19.21 -10.01 36.77
C ASN A 21 19.99 -9.21 35.70
N THR A 22 20.56 -9.93 34.74
CA THR A 22 21.10 -9.35 33.51
C THR A 22 20.06 -9.51 32.45
N ALA A 23 19.49 -8.40 31.96
CA ALA A 23 18.59 -8.36 30.84
C ALA A 23 19.09 -9.30 29.75
N SER A 24 18.27 -10.28 29.41
CA SER A 24 18.66 -11.39 28.54
C SER A 24 19.25 -10.89 27.22
N PRO A 25 20.45 -11.32 26.82
CA PRO A 25 21.08 -10.91 25.56
C PRO A 25 20.25 -11.32 24.33
N ALA A 26 19.24 -12.16 24.50
CA ALA A 26 18.28 -12.54 23.45
C ALA A 26 17.38 -11.38 23.02
N ILE A 27 16.99 -10.48 23.93
CA ILE A 27 16.11 -9.33 23.60
C ILE A 27 16.89 -8.30 22.79
N SER A 28 18.14 -7.96 23.17
CA SER A 28 18.96 -7.00 22.44
C SER A 28 19.34 -7.49 21.02
N ARG A 29 19.58 -8.78 20.86
CA ARG A 29 19.79 -9.41 19.53
C ARG A 29 18.54 -9.37 18.65
N SER A 30 17.36 -9.46 19.24
CA SER A 30 16.08 -9.40 18.50
C SER A 30 15.87 -8.01 17.89
N TYR A 31 16.09 -6.94 18.63
CA TYR A 31 15.94 -5.57 18.11
C TYR A 31 17.00 -5.22 17.06
N ALA A 32 18.27 -5.56 17.29
CA ALA A 32 19.32 -5.36 16.30
C ALA A 32 19.01 -6.07 14.96
N GLY A 33 18.39 -7.26 15.01
CA GLY A 33 17.92 -7.98 13.84
C GLY A 33 16.79 -7.26 13.11
N VAL A 34 15.83 -6.68 13.82
CA VAL A 34 14.71 -5.94 13.20
C VAL A 34 15.20 -4.66 12.51
N TYR A 35 16.07 -3.88 13.15
CA TYR A 35 16.65 -2.67 12.54
C TYR A 35 17.44 -2.99 11.26
N SER A 36 18.25 -4.04 11.27
CA SER A 36 19.01 -4.47 10.09
C SER A 36 18.10 -4.94 8.95
N LEU A 37 16.99 -5.63 9.27
CA LEU A 37 15.98 -6.03 8.29
C LEU A 37 15.23 -4.82 7.73
N MET A 38 14.87 -3.84 8.55
CA MET A 38 14.25 -2.60 8.06
C MET A 38 15.19 -1.81 7.15
N ALA A 39 16.46 -1.66 7.53
CA ALA A 39 17.48 -1.03 6.69
C ALA A 39 17.64 -1.76 5.34
N LEU A 40 17.58 -3.09 5.35
CA LEU A 40 17.55 -3.90 4.13
C LEU A 40 16.29 -3.61 3.29
N GLY A 41 15.12 -3.46 3.95
CA GLY A 41 13.87 -3.09 3.29
C GLY A 41 13.95 -1.73 2.59
N PHE A 42 14.47 -0.71 3.25
CA PHE A 42 14.69 0.61 2.64
C PHE A 42 15.67 0.55 1.47
N ARG A 43 16.80 -0.18 1.62
CA ARG A 43 17.76 -0.37 0.53
C ARG A 43 17.18 -1.12 -0.66
N ALA A 44 16.38 -2.15 -0.41
CA ALA A 44 15.71 -2.92 -1.47
C ALA A 44 14.72 -2.07 -2.26
N HIS A 45 14.12 -1.06 -1.63
CA HIS A 45 13.16 -0.15 -2.24
C HIS A 45 13.76 1.22 -2.60
N ALA A 46 15.08 1.39 -2.57
CA ALA A 46 15.75 2.64 -2.90
C ALA A 46 15.31 3.23 -4.26
N PRO A 47 15.12 2.45 -5.35
CA PRO A 47 14.62 2.99 -6.61
C PRO A 47 13.20 3.59 -6.51
N ILE A 48 12.34 3.06 -5.64
CA ILE A 48 11.00 3.60 -5.37
C ILE A 48 11.11 4.96 -4.71
N TYR A 49 11.94 5.07 -3.68
CA TYR A 49 12.19 6.35 -3.00
C TYR A 49 12.84 7.39 -3.91
N LEU A 50 13.71 6.96 -4.83
CA LEU A 50 14.31 7.84 -5.82
C LEU A 50 13.24 8.46 -6.74
N ILE A 51 12.29 7.65 -7.24
CA ILE A 51 11.19 8.17 -8.06
C ILE A 51 10.33 9.16 -7.26
N VAL A 52 10.00 8.83 -6.00
CA VAL A 52 9.24 9.74 -5.14
C VAL A 52 9.99 11.05 -4.91
N ALA A 53 11.29 10.99 -4.67
CA ALA A 53 12.13 12.17 -4.47
C ALA A 53 12.23 13.02 -5.75
N LEU A 54 12.44 12.41 -6.91
CA LEU A 54 12.46 13.12 -8.19
C LEU A 54 11.09 13.77 -8.50
N TYR A 55 10.00 13.06 -8.23
CA TYR A 55 8.65 13.54 -8.42
C TYR A 55 8.32 14.70 -7.46
N PHE A 56 8.81 14.64 -6.22
CA PHE A 56 8.71 15.73 -5.26
C PHE A 56 9.50 16.96 -5.69
N VAL A 57 10.75 16.78 -6.11
CA VAL A 57 11.60 17.88 -6.58
C VAL A 57 10.99 18.53 -7.81
N ALA A 58 10.53 17.75 -8.81
CA ALA A 58 9.82 18.26 -9.96
C ALA A 58 8.58 19.06 -9.55
N GLY A 59 7.81 18.58 -8.58
CA GLY A 59 6.64 19.28 -8.06
C GLY A 59 6.95 20.62 -7.40
N LEU A 60 8.07 20.73 -6.68
CA LEU A 60 8.50 22.00 -6.10
C LEU A 60 8.75 23.07 -7.18
N PHE A 61 9.34 22.68 -8.30
CA PHE A 61 9.63 23.60 -9.41
C PHE A 61 8.40 23.88 -10.29
N ILE A 62 7.62 22.86 -10.59
CA ILE A 62 6.48 22.95 -11.53
C ILE A 62 5.25 23.53 -10.84
N LEU A 63 4.87 22.96 -9.68
CA LEU A 63 3.64 23.33 -8.97
C LEU A 63 3.87 24.44 -7.93
N ARG A 64 5.11 24.69 -7.54
CA ARG A 64 5.51 25.71 -6.55
C ARG A 64 4.76 25.59 -5.22
N PHE A 65 4.43 24.38 -4.80
CA PHE A 65 3.76 24.16 -3.52
C PHE A 65 4.69 24.37 -2.32
N SER A 66 4.12 24.73 -1.19
CA SER A 66 4.85 24.84 0.08
C SER A 66 5.18 23.46 0.65
N VAL A 67 6.42 23.27 1.11
CA VAL A 67 6.85 22.03 1.77
C VAL A 67 5.98 21.73 3.01
N ALA A 68 5.59 22.74 3.78
CA ALA A 68 4.71 22.57 4.93
C ALA A 68 3.33 22.07 4.51
N SER A 69 2.75 22.64 3.45
CA SER A 69 1.48 22.20 2.88
C SER A 69 1.56 20.75 2.37
N PHE A 70 2.68 20.36 1.76
CA PHE A 70 2.90 18.99 1.34
C PHE A 70 2.85 18.00 2.52
N PHE A 71 3.58 18.25 3.60
CA PHE A 71 3.55 17.37 4.77
C PHE A 71 2.19 17.33 5.46
N THR A 72 1.45 18.44 5.48
CA THR A 72 0.05 18.45 5.95
C THR A 72 -0.81 17.52 5.09
N ASN A 73 -0.69 17.60 3.77
CA ASN A 73 -1.43 16.72 2.86
C ASN A 73 -0.99 15.25 2.98
N VAL A 74 0.29 14.94 3.24
CA VAL A 74 0.74 13.58 3.56
C VAL A 74 0.07 13.07 4.83
N GLY A 75 -0.05 13.92 5.86
CA GLY A 75 -0.76 13.58 7.09
C GLY A 75 -2.26 13.27 6.84
N ILE A 76 -2.93 14.07 6.02
CA ILE A 76 -4.31 13.83 5.61
C ILE A 76 -4.43 12.52 4.81
N THR A 77 -3.52 12.30 3.86
CA THR A 77 -3.47 11.06 3.07
C THR A 77 -3.28 9.84 3.96
N LEU A 78 -2.45 9.93 4.99
CA LEU A 78 -2.25 8.87 5.99
C LEU A 78 -3.54 8.63 6.80
N ALA A 79 -4.15 9.70 7.30
CA ALA A 79 -5.35 9.63 8.11
C ALA A 79 -6.55 9.03 7.36
N MET A 80 -6.66 9.30 6.06
CA MET A 80 -7.71 8.74 5.20
C MET A 80 -7.32 7.38 4.60
N GLY A 81 -6.05 7.20 4.27
CA GLY A 81 -5.55 5.98 3.61
C GLY A 81 -5.59 4.75 4.49
N ILE A 82 -5.32 4.88 5.80
CA ILE A 82 -5.38 3.75 6.73
C ILE A 82 -6.82 3.19 6.86
N PRO A 83 -7.86 3.99 7.15
CA PRO A 83 -9.24 3.48 7.17
C PRO A 83 -9.66 2.88 5.82
N LEU A 84 -9.33 3.54 4.71
CA LEU A 84 -9.65 3.05 3.37
C LEU A 84 -8.99 1.69 3.10
N MET A 85 -7.72 1.53 3.47
CA MET A 85 -6.99 0.27 3.36
C MET A 85 -7.67 -0.83 4.21
N LEU A 86 -8.01 -0.55 5.45
CA LEU A 86 -8.67 -1.52 6.33
C LEU A 86 -10.05 -1.90 5.79
N MET A 87 -10.84 -0.92 5.35
CA MET A 87 -12.14 -1.14 4.72
C MET A 87 -12.07 -1.95 3.41
N SER A 88 -10.93 -1.92 2.74
CA SER A 88 -10.70 -2.70 1.52
C SER A 88 -10.23 -4.12 1.82
N VAL A 89 -9.16 -4.23 2.62
CA VAL A 89 -8.44 -5.49 2.85
C VAL A 89 -9.28 -6.45 3.69
N ILE A 90 -9.95 -5.97 4.73
CA ILE A 90 -10.68 -6.84 5.66
C ILE A 90 -11.86 -7.54 4.95
N PRO A 91 -12.81 -6.83 4.31
CA PRO A 91 -13.94 -7.50 3.65
C PRO A 91 -13.50 -8.46 2.54
N MET A 92 -12.55 -8.04 1.70
CA MET A 92 -12.09 -8.91 0.62
C MET A 92 -11.36 -10.14 1.13
N ARG A 93 -10.58 -10.03 2.22
CA ARG A 93 -9.97 -11.19 2.85
C ARG A 93 -11.01 -12.14 3.43
N LEU A 94 -12.04 -11.62 4.07
CA LEU A 94 -13.16 -12.41 4.59
C LEU A 94 -13.91 -13.13 3.46
N VAL A 95 -14.23 -12.41 2.38
CA VAL A 95 -14.88 -13.00 1.19
C VAL A 95 -14.00 -14.08 0.56
N TYR A 96 -12.70 -13.82 0.40
CA TYR A 96 -11.75 -14.82 -0.11
C TYR A 96 -11.72 -16.08 0.75
N ILE A 97 -11.61 -15.95 2.07
CA ILE A 97 -11.57 -17.08 2.99
C ILE A 97 -12.89 -17.85 2.95
N ALA A 98 -14.02 -17.15 2.96
CA ALA A 98 -15.34 -17.78 2.94
C ALA A 98 -15.65 -18.48 1.61
N SER A 99 -15.32 -17.84 0.47
CA SER A 99 -15.77 -18.30 -0.86
C SER A 99 -14.77 -19.21 -1.55
N ILE A 100 -13.46 -18.96 -1.38
CA ILE A 100 -12.41 -19.70 -2.12
C ILE A 100 -11.76 -20.75 -1.22
N VAL A 101 -11.44 -20.40 0.04
CA VAL A 101 -10.85 -21.35 0.98
C VAL A 101 -11.93 -22.29 1.56
N GLY A 102 -13.18 -21.84 1.61
CA GLY A 102 -14.31 -22.62 2.11
C GLY A 102 -14.30 -22.82 3.62
N ASP A 103 -13.63 -21.92 4.37
CA ASP A 103 -13.55 -22.02 5.83
C ASP A 103 -14.89 -21.64 6.47
N ARG A 104 -15.32 -22.48 7.43
CA ARG A 104 -16.55 -22.24 8.20
C ARG A 104 -16.44 -21.10 9.21
N SER A 105 -15.22 -20.64 9.51
CA SER A 105 -14.96 -19.56 10.47
C SER A 105 -14.02 -18.49 9.88
N PRO A 106 -14.42 -17.79 8.82
CA PRO A 106 -13.56 -16.86 8.07
C PRO A 106 -12.99 -15.74 8.93
N THR A 107 -13.73 -15.29 9.93
CA THR A 107 -13.28 -14.24 10.87
C THR A 107 -12.10 -14.71 11.71
N ARG A 108 -12.18 -15.92 12.27
CA ARG A 108 -11.09 -16.50 13.07
C ARG A 108 -9.83 -16.67 12.24
N THR A 109 -9.97 -17.21 11.04
CA THR A 109 -8.84 -17.40 10.12
C THR A 109 -8.23 -16.06 9.68
N ALA A 110 -9.05 -15.06 9.41
CA ALA A 110 -8.55 -13.71 9.10
C ALA A 110 -7.75 -13.08 10.26
N ILE A 111 -8.22 -13.26 11.50
CA ILE A 111 -7.50 -12.82 12.71
C ILE A 111 -6.16 -13.53 12.86
N VAL A 112 -6.14 -14.85 12.69
CA VAL A 112 -4.90 -15.65 12.76
C VAL A 112 -3.92 -15.24 11.67
N ASP A 113 -4.40 -15.05 10.45
CA ASP A 113 -3.58 -14.56 9.33
C ASP A 113 -2.96 -13.19 9.60
N PHE A 114 -3.75 -12.26 10.16
CA PHE A 114 -3.27 -10.94 10.56
C PHE A 114 -2.17 -11.05 11.63
N TRP A 115 -2.37 -11.85 12.66
CA TRP A 115 -1.36 -12.08 13.69
C TRP A 115 -0.10 -12.73 13.14
N ASN A 116 -0.23 -13.69 12.21
CA ASN A 116 0.92 -14.30 11.55
C ASN A 116 1.68 -13.27 10.70
N LEU A 117 0.98 -12.36 10.01
CA LEU A 117 1.61 -11.27 9.28
C LEU A 117 2.40 -10.33 10.22
N VAL A 118 1.79 -9.90 11.33
CA VAL A 118 2.42 -8.98 12.30
C VAL A 118 3.63 -9.63 12.98
N ARG A 119 3.58 -10.94 13.22
CA ARG A 119 4.70 -11.69 13.82
C ARG A 119 5.84 -11.98 12.85
N ASP A 120 5.59 -11.93 11.55
CA ASP A 120 6.63 -12.12 10.54
C ASP A 120 7.46 -10.84 10.38
N SER A 121 8.48 -10.70 11.21
CA SER A 121 9.38 -9.54 11.23
C SER A 121 9.99 -9.23 9.86
N ARG A 122 10.25 -10.24 9.03
CA ARG A 122 10.81 -10.06 7.69
C ARG A 122 9.79 -9.44 6.73
N ARG A 123 8.54 -9.91 6.76
CA ARG A 123 7.47 -9.36 5.94
C ARG A 123 7.15 -7.92 6.32
N ILE A 124 7.10 -7.63 7.62
CA ILE A 124 6.90 -6.26 8.14
C ILE A 124 8.07 -5.35 7.73
N ALA A 125 9.30 -5.80 7.97
CA ALA A 125 10.49 -5.00 7.65
C ALA A 125 10.65 -4.70 6.15
N LEU A 126 10.16 -5.55 5.27
CA LEU A 126 10.17 -5.32 3.82
C LEU A 126 8.92 -4.58 3.34
N GLY A 127 7.75 -4.85 3.91
CA GLY A 127 6.47 -4.29 3.48
C GLY A 127 6.24 -2.86 3.95
N VAL A 128 6.61 -2.53 5.19
CA VAL A 128 6.43 -1.18 5.75
C VAL A 128 7.17 -0.10 4.95
N PRO A 129 8.45 -0.26 4.56
CA PRO A 129 9.10 0.71 3.69
C PRO A 129 8.38 0.90 2.35
N ALA A 130 7.91 -0.18 1.72
CA ALA A 130 7.14 -0.07 0.48
C ALA A 130 5.83 0.71 0.66
N LEU A 131 5.14 0.49 1.79
CA LEU A 131 3.90 1.20 2.13
C LEU A 131 4.17 2.68 2.43
N LEU A 132 5.23 2.99 3.16
CA LEU A 132 5.62 4.36 3.49
C LEU A 132 5.96 5.20 2.24
N ALA A 133 6.50 4.60 1.20
CA ALA A 133 6.76 5.29 -0.06
C ALA A 133 5.47 5.66 -0.82
N LEU A 134 4.39 4.90 -0.64
CA LEU A 134 3.11 5.16 -1.30
C LEU A 134 2.46 6.46 -0.83
N LEU A 135 2.56 6.80 0.45
CA LEU A 135 1.90 7.98 1.02
C LEU A 135 2.34 9.29 0.36
N PRO A 136 3.64 9.64 0.34
CA PRO A 136 4.10 10.84 -0.36
C PRO A 136 3.85 10.77 -1.86
N PHE A 137 3.94 9.59 -2.47
CA PHE A 137 3.64 9.40 -3.88
C PHE A 137 2.19 9.75 -4.21
N MET A 138 1.22 9.22 -3.48
CA MET A 138 -0.20 9.50 -3.71
C MET A 138 -0.55 10.96 -3.43
N THR A 139 0.08 11.57 -2.43
CA THR A 139 -0.08 13.00 -2.17
C THR A 139 0.42 13.85 -3.34
N LEU A 140 1.63 13.55 -3.86
CA LEU A 140 2.19 14.23 -5.03
C LEU A 140 1.30 14.04 -6.26
N PHE A 141 0.88 12.81 -6.52
CA PHE A 141 0.00 12.52 -7.64
C PHE A 141 -1.31 13.32 -7.55
N GLY A 142 -1.91 13.42 -6.35
CA GLY A 142 -3.09 14.26 -6.12
C GLY A 142 -2.85 15.72 -6.41
N LEU A 143 -1.70 16.28 -5.98
CA LEU A 143 -1.32 17.67 -6.25
C LEU A 143 -1.14 17.93 -7.76
N TYR A 144 -0.43 17.05 -8.45
CA TYR A 144 -0.26 17.17 -9.90
C TYR A 144 -1.60 17.07 -10.63
N LYS A 145 -2.43 16.07 -10.28
CA LYS A 145 -3.72 15.89 -10.92
C LYS A 145 -4.66 17.08 -10.72
N SER A 146 -4.69 17.67 -9.54
CA SER A 146 -5.49 18.86 -9.26
C SER A 146 -4.98 20.11 -9.98
N SER A 147 -3.73 20.12 -10.41
CA SER A 147 -3.11 21.25 -11.12
C SER A 147 -3.22 21.16 -12.64
N VAL A 148 -3.64 20.02 -13.21
CA VAL A 148 -3.78 19.83 -14.67
C VAL A 148 -4.58 20.94 -15.34
N PRO A 149 -5.73 21.41 -14.81
CA PRO A 149 -6.49 22.49 -15.43
C PRO A 149 -5.74 23.82 -15.53
N SER A 150 -4.77 24.04 -14.62
CA SER A 150 -3.96 25.26 -14.60
C SER A 150 -2.89 25.30 -15.71
N PHE A 151 -2.52 24.13 -16.26
CA PHE A 151 -1.52 24.03 -17.33
C PHE A 151 -2.16 24.05 -18.71
N ASN A 152 -3.21 23.32 -18.93
CA ASN A 152 -3.77 23.10 -20.26
C ASN A 152 -5.27 23.41 -20.39
N GLY A 153 -5.95 23.89 -19.33
CA GLY A 153 -7.33 24.38 -19.38
C GLY A 153 -8.33 23.52 -20.17
N PHE A 154 -8.05 22.20 -20.34
CA PHE A 154 -8.85 21.27 -21.17
C PHE A 154 -8.97 21.69 -22.64
N ALA A 155 -7.94 22.32 -23.21
CA ALA A 155 -7.93 22.84 -24.56
C ALA A 155 -8.26 21.80 -25.65
N TRP A 156 -7.94 20.54 -25.41
CA TRP A 156 -8.19 19.43 -26.33
C TRP A 156 -9.57 18.79 -26.21
N ASP A 157 -10.34 19.07 -25.17
CA ASP A 157 -11.64 18.41 -24.93
C ASP A 157 -12.61 18.60 -26.08
N ALA A 158 -12.70 19.81 -26.62
CA ALA A 158 -13.54 20.09 -27.77
C ALA A 158 -13.10 19.32 -29.03
N THR A 159 -11.79 19.21 -29.25
CA THR A 159 -11.21 18.48 -30.38
C THR A 159 -11.48 16.96 -30.23
N PHE A 160 -11.24 16.40 -29.05
CA PHE A 160 -11.54 14.98 -28.79
C PHE A 160 -13.04 14.69 -28.90
N ALA A 161 -13.90 15.56 -28.39
CA ALA A 161 -15.34 15.41 -28.52
C ALA A 161 -15.77 15.46 -30.00
N ALA A 162 -15.16 16.30 -30.83
CA ALA A 162 -15.41 16.34 -32.27
C ALA A 162 -14.93 15.07 -32.99
N TRP A 163 -13.76 14.54 -32.63
CA TRP A 163 -13.24 13.28 -33.15
C TRP A 163 -14.11 12.09 -32.74
N ASP A 164 -14.51 12.01 -31.47
CA ASP A 164 -15.43 10.99 -30.99
C ASP A 164 -16.73 11.01 -31.79
N LYS A 165 -17.29 12.20 -32.00
CA LYS A 165 -18.50 12.34 -32.79
C LYS A 165 -18.32 11.93 -34.26
N ALA A 166 -17.19 12.25 -34.87
CA ALA A 166 -16.88 11.86 -36.24
C ALA A 166 -16.70 10.33 -36.38
N LEU A 167 -16.02 9.71 -35.42
CA LEU A 167 -15.80 8.26 -35.36
C LEU A 167 -17.09 7.47 -35.14
N HIS A 168 -18.09 8.07 -34.50
CA HIS A 168 -19.35 7.44 -34.14
C HIS A 168 -20.53 7.92 -35.01
N PHE A 169 -20.27 8.17 -36.29
CA PHE A 169 -21.30 8.52 -37.30
C PHE A 169 -22.12 9.78 -36.98
N GLY A 170 -21.51 10.72 -36.30
CA GLY A 170 -22.14 11.99 -35.92
C GLY A 170 -22.86 11.97 -34.58
N TYR A 171 -22.81 10.88 -33.85
CA TYR A 171 -23.34 10.75 -32.47
C TYR A 171 -22.22 10.81 -31.44
N HIS A 172 -22.52 11.27 -30.24
CA HIS A 172 -21.59 11.08 -29.13
C HIS A 172 -21.62 9.63 -28.63
N PRO A 173 -20.50 9.06 -28.17
CA PRO A 173 -20.45 7.68 -27.66
C PRO A 173 -21.52 7.39 -26.60
N TYR A 174 -21.79 8.35 -25.70
CA TYR A 174 -22.80 8.17 -24.67
C TYR A 174 -24.22 8.07 -25.23
N GLU A 175 -24.54 8.76 -26.33
CA GLU A 175 -25.87 8.71 -26.98
C GLU A 175 -26.13 7.30 -27.56
N LEU A 176 -25.10 6.67 -28.14
CA LEU A 176 -25.19 5.31 -28.68
C LEU A 176 -25.28 4.26 -27.56
N LEU A 177 -24.62 4.51 -26.42
CA LEU A 177 -24.60 3.57 -25.30
C LEU A 177 -25.80 3.75 -24.35
N GLN A 178 -26.44 4.91 -24.34
CA GLN A 178 -27.52 5.22 -23.41
C GLN A 178 -28.72 4.27 -23.49
N PRO A 179 -29.18 3.80 -24.67
CA PRO A 179 -30.26 2.82 -24.76
C PRO A 179 -29.95 1.52 -24.04
N LEU A 180 -28.67 1.15 -23.94
CA LEU A 180 -28.22 -0.08 -23.29
C LEU A 180 -27.78 0.18 -21.83
N LEU A 181 -27.02 1.24 -21.58
CA LEU A 181 -26.38 1.51 -20.28
C LEU A 181 -27.17 2.52 -19.42
N GLY A 182 -28.16 3.21 -19.97
CA GLY A 182 -28.94 4.24 -19.28
C GLY A 182 -29.92 3.72 -18.23
N TYR A 183 -30.10 2.40 -18.12
CA TYR A 183 -30.95 1.83 -17.08
C TYR A 183 -30.35 2.03 -15.69
N PRO A 184 -31.16 2.43 -14.67
CA PRO A 184 -30.67 2.77 -13.33
C PRO A 184 -29.79 1.67 -12.71
N VAL A 185 -30.15 0.40 -12.88
CA VAL A 185 -29.42 -0.74 -12.33
C VAL A 185 -28.03 -0.87 -13.00
N ILE A 186 -27.96 -0.68 -14.31
CA ILE A 186 -26.70 -0.78 -15.07
C ILE A 186 -25.80 0.42 -14.70
N THR A 187 -26.33 1.62 -14.69
CA THR A 187 -25.62 2.83 -14.27
C THR A 187 -25.11 2.71 -12.84
N PHE A 188 -25.92 2.19 -11.93
CA PHE A 188 -25.50 1.91 -10.55
C PHE A 188 -24.35 0.90 -10.51
N THR A 189 -24.44 -0.19 -11.27
CA THR A 189 -23.39 -1.22 -11.33
C THR A 189 -22.08 -0.68 -11.87
N ILE A 190 -22.11 0.15 -12.92
CA ILE A 190 -20.94 0.82 -13.48
C ILE A 190 -20.31 1.77 -12.44
N ASN A 191 -21.12 2.60 -11.79
CA ASN A 191 -20.66 3.49 -10.74
C ASN A 191 -20.07 2.74 -9.54
N LEU A 192 -20.68 1.65 -9.14
CA LEU A 192 -20.16 0.79 -8.07
C LEU A 192 -18.82 0.18 -8.48
N SER A 193 -18.71 -0.38 -9.68
CA SER A 193 -17.47 -0.96 -10.21
C SER A 193 -16.34 0.09 -10.28
N TYR A 194 -16.66 1.31 -10.72
CA TYR A 194 -15.72 2.42 -10.73
C TYR A 194 -15.23 2.80 -9.32
N LYS A 195 -16.10 2.78 -8.32
CA LYS A 195 -15.70 3.03 -6.92
C LYS A 195 -14.87 1.87 -6.35
N LEU A 196 -15.25 0.63 -6.68
CA LEU A 196 -14.52 -0.56 -6.21
C LEU A 196 -13.12 -0.68 -6.82
N TRP A 197 -12.88 -0.10 -7.99
CA TRP A 197 -11.56 -0.04 -8.61
C TRP A 197 -10.52 0.60 -7.68
N LEU A 198 -10.86 1.69 -6.98
CA LEU A 198 -9.96 2.33 -6.03
C LEU A 198 -9.52 1.38 -4.91
N PHE A 199 -10.48 0.60 -4.37
CA PHE A 199 -10.20 -0.40 -3.35
C PHE A 199 -9.31 -1.53 -3.90
N ALA A 200 -9.58 -2.00 -5.11
CA ALA A 200 -8.77 -3.02 -5.76
C ALA A 200 -7.32 -2.56 -5.95
N MET A 201 -7.11 -1.31 -6.35
CA MET A 201 -5.79 -0.70 -6.49
C MET A 201 -5.00 -0.72 -5.17
N TRP A 202 -5.62 -0.31 -4.07
CA TRP A 202 -5.00 -0.36 -2.75
C TRP A 202 -4.65 -1.79 -2.32
N MET A 203 -5.53 -2.75 -2.61
CA MET A 203 -5.27 -4.14 -2.31
C MET A 203 -4.10 -4.73 -3.09
N VAL A 204 -4.00 -4.41 -4.37
CA VAL A 204 -2.89 -4.85 -5.22
C VAL A 204 -1.58 -4.29 -4.66
N TRP A 205 -1.54 -3.00 -4.34
CA TRP A 205 -0.37 -2.40 -3.72
C TRP A 205 0.00 -3.07 -2.39
N TYR A 206 -0.97 -3.21 -1.48
CA TYR A 206 -0.79 -3.86 -0.20
C TYR A 206 -0.32 -5.31 -0.35
N GLY A 207 -0.96 -6.07 -1.22
CA GLY A 207 -0.60 -7.46 -1.50
C GLY A 207 0.85 -7.62 -1.97
N TRP A 208 1.31 -6.71 -2.84
CA TRP A 208 2.70 -6.71 -3.30
C TRP A 208 3.68 -6.21 -2.24
N ALA A 209 3.35 -5.16 -1.50
CA ALA A 209 4.21 -4.64 -0.43
C ALA A 209 4.53 -5.71 0.61
N PHE A 210 3.54 -6.49 1.04
CA PHE A 210 3.69 -7.55 2.04
C PHE A 210 3.81 -8.96 1.44
N SER A 211 4.09 -9.10 0.15
CA SER A 211 4.25 -10.40 -0.49
C SER A 211 5.49 -11.15 0.02
N THR A 212 5.44 -12.48 -0.08
CA THR A 212 6.58 -13.36 0.21
C THR A 212 7.56 -13.47 -0.96
N ARG A 213 7.28 -12.79 -2.08
CA ARG A 213 8.13 -12.79 -3.28
C ARG A 213 9.47 -12.12 -3.02
N THR A 214 10.41 -12.29 -3.94
CA THR A 214 11.73 -11.67 -3.86
C THR A 214 11.62 -10.14 -3.80
N SER A 215 12.60 -9.50 -3.19
CA SER A 215 12.64 -8.03 -3.14
C SER A 215 12.71 -7.40 -4.53
N VAL A 216 13.37 -8.08 -5.49
CA VAL A 216 13.50 -7.63 -6.88
C VAL A 216 12.16 -7.61 -7.59
N GLU A 217 11.39 -8.70 -7.53
CA GLU A 217 10.05 -8.79 -8.16
C GLU A 217 9.10 -7.76 -7.56
N ARG A 218 9.09 -7.63 -6.23
CA ARG A 218 8.29 -6.62 -5.52
C ARG A 218 8.63 -5.21 -6.00
N THR A 219 9.91 -4.87 -5.99
CA THR A 219 10.36 -3.52 -6.39
C THR A 219 10.05 -3.24 -7.85
N ARG A 220 10.24 -4.20 -8.75
CA ARG A 220 9.87 -4.06 -10.18
C ARG A 220 8.39 -3.77 -10.35
N PHE A 221 7.52 -4.54 -9.68
CA PHE A 221 6.08 -4.33 -9.76
C PHE A 221 5.68 -2.94 -9.25
N LEU A 222 6.14 -2.56 -8.05
CA LEU A 222 5.81 -1.27 -7.44
C LEU A 222 6.35 -0.08 -8.25
N LEU A 223 7.54 -0.22 -8.84
CA LEU A 223 8.11 0.77 -9.76
C LEU A 223 7.27 0.92 -11.03
N SER A 224 6.91 -0.20 -11.67
CA SER A 224 6.08 -0.17 -12.88
C SER A 224 4.73 0.48 -12.59
N PHE A 225 4.14 0.17 -11.44
CA PHE A 225 2.91 0.80 -10.99
C PHE A 225 3.06 2.32 -10.85
N MET A 226 4.08 2.79 -10.13
CA MET A 226 4.33 4.24 -9.95
C MET A 226 4.63 4.94 -11.28
N LEU A 227 5.46 4.34 -12.13
CA LEU A 227 5.80 4.90 -13.43
C LEU A 227 4.58 5.03 -14.34
N THR A 228 3.68 4.07 -14.33
CA THR A 228 2.42 4.16 -15.07
C THR A 228 1.60 5.39 -14.63
N TRP A 229 1.55 5.66 -13.34
CA TRP A 229 0.84 6.84 -12.81
C TRP A 229 1.56 8.15 -13.10
N VAL A 230 2.89 8.18 -13.01
CA VAL A 230 3.69 9.38 -13.33
C VAL A 230 3.59 9.69 -14.81
N VAL A 231 3.80 8.71 -15.68
CA VAL A 231 3.79 8.93 -17.14
C VAL A 231 2.35 9.13 -17.63
N GLY A 232 1.46 8.19 -17.36
CA GLY A 232 0.09 8.25 -17.89
C GLY A 232 -0.79 9.28 -17.19
N GLY A 233 -0.69 9.38 -15.87
CA GLY A 233 -1.56 10.25 -15.08
C GLY A 233 -1.04 11.66 -14.85
N THR A 234 0.23 11.92 -15.14
CA THR A 234 0.83 13.25 -14.92
C THR A 234 1.49 13.78 -16.19
N ALA A 235 2.51 13.12 -16.72
CA ALA A 235 3.28 13.65 -17.84
C ALA A 235 2.41 13.83 -19.09
N LEU A 236 1.61 12.83 -19.45
CA LEU A 236 0.68 12.92 -20.59
C LEU A 236 -0.54 13.81 -20.33
N ALA A 237 -0.88 14.09 -19.06
CA ALA A 237 -2.00 14.95 -18.72
C ALA A 237 -1.64 16.43 -18.68
N ILE A 238 -0.35 16.76 -18.49
CA ILE A 238 0.17 18.15 -18.44
C ILE A 238 0.74 18.60 -19.80
N GLY A 239 1.35 17.65 -20.56
CA GLY A 239 1.93 17.89 -21.89
C GLY A 239 0.91 17.86 -22.99
#